data_caa85f519c47d7eba660f208d9fdabc9
#
_entry.id   caa85f519c47d7eba660f208d9fdabc9
#
_cell.length_a   1.000
_cell.length_b   1.000
_cell.length_c   1.000
_cell.angle_alpha   90.00
_cell.angle_beta   90.00
_cell.angle_gamma   90.00
#
_symmetry.space_group_name_H-M   'P 1'
#
loop_
_entity.id
_entity.type
_entity.pdbx_description
1 polymer ?
#
loop_
_entity_poly.entity_id
_entity_poly.type
_entity_poly.pdbx_seq_one_letter_code
_entity_poly.pdbx_strand_id
1 'polypeptide(L)'
;VAVIVPQSTFTGKTKDEQNLKTKILKKHTLEGVITLNKNTFYGVGTNPCIGIFTAGIPHSKTKKAKFINFENDGYIVSKHIGLIDDGSAKDKKQHLLDVWNDEIESPTKFCVSTTVEVTDEWLHSFYYFNDEIPTDEDFEKTIADYLTFEVNMITHGRGYLFGMDEGCDIDSEQALKVAEEGEAYV
;
A
#
# COMPACT_ATOMS: atom_id res chain seq x y z
N VAL A 1 9.55 -15.20 -17.75
CA VAL A 1 10.54 -14.15 -17.45
C VAL A 1 10.02 -13.35 -16.28
N ALA A 2 10.88 -13.11 -15.27
CA ALA A 2 10.58 -12.22 -14.16
C ALA A 2 11.55 -11.03 -14.20
N VAL A 3 11.02 -9.83 -13.96
CA VAL A 3 11.80 -8.59 -13.92
C VAL A 3 11.46 -7.80 -12.66
N ILE A 4 12.48 -7.29 -11.98
CA ILE A 4 12.29 -6.38 -10.84
C ILE A 4 12.46 -4.96 -11.36
N VAL A 5 11.45 -4.13 -11.13
CA VAL A 5 11.41 -2.75 -11.59
C VAL A 5 10.75 -1.85 -10.53
N PRO A 6 10.95 -0.52 -10.58
CA PRO A 6 10.15 0.41 -9.78
C PRO A 6 8.66 0.30 -10.14
N GLN A 7 7.77 0.46 -9.16
CA GLN A 7 6.31 0.44 -9.37
C GLN A 7 5.89 1.48 -10.44
N SER A 8 6.57 2.63 -10.51
CA SER A 8 6.33 3.66 -11.52
C SER A 8 6.42 3.15 -12.96
N THR A 9 7.16 2.07 -13.22
CA THR A 9 7.25 1.44 -14.53
C THR A 9 5.90 0.87 -15.00
N PHE A 10 5.05 0.45 -14.07
CA PHE A 10 3.74 -0.14 -14.36
C PHE A 10 2.56 0.82 -14.21
N THR A 11 2.75 2.03 -13.69
CA THR A 11 1.67 3.03 -13.64
C THR A 11 1.27 3.51 -15.03
N GLY A 12 2.20 3.87 -15.88
CA GLY A 12 2.00 4.05 -17.32
C GLY A 12 0.92 5.04 -17.71
N LYS A 13 1.01 6.31 -17.24
CA LYS A 13 -0.01 7.35 -17.50
C LYS A 13 0.21 8.10 -18.83
N THR A 14 1.44 8.13 -19.34
CA THR A 14 1.76 8.83 -20.59
C THR A 14 1.46 7.99 -21.82
N LYS A 15 1.25 8.65 -22.96
CA LYS A 15 1.03 7.95 -24.25
C LYS A 15 2.18 7.02 -24.63
N ASP A 16 3.42 7.40 -24.31
CA ASP A 16 4.59 6.60 -24.64
C ASP A 16 4.65 5.33 -23.78
N GLU A 17 4.31 5.44 -22.51
CA GLU A 17 4.21 4.29 -21.59
C GLU A 17 3.08 3.34 -22.00
N GLN A 18 1.92 3.85 -22.38
CA GLN A 18 0.81 3.04 -22.92
C GLN A 18 1.18 2.36 -24.22
N ASN A 19 1.93 3.04 -25.10
CA ASN A 19 2.47 2.44 -26.31
C ASN A 19 3.47 1.32 -25.99
N LEU A 20 4.29 1.49 -24.95
CA LEU A 20 5.20 0.45 -24.49
C LEU A 20 4.44 -0.75 -23.94
N LYS A 21 3.45 -0.55 -23.09
CA LYS A 21 2.55 -1.61 -22.58
C LYS A 21 1.88 -2.34 -23.73
N THR A 22 1.39 -1.62 -24.74
CA THR A 22 0.80 -2.21 -25.95
C THR A 22 1.79 -3.11 -26.68
N LYS A 23 3.05 -2.68 -26.84
CA LYS A 23 4.11 -3.49 -27.48
C LYS A 23 4.44 -4.73 -26.66
N ILE A 24 4.44 -4.62 -25.34
CA ILE A 24 4.69 -5.75 -24.43
C ILE A 24 3.57 -6.78 -24.58
N LEU A 25 2.29 -6.37 -24.43
CA LEU A 25 1.14 -7.30 -24.52
C LEU A 25 0.97 -7.93 -25.91
N LYS A 26 1.40 -7.25 -26.97
CA LYS A 26 1.42 -7.84 -28.34
C LYS A 26 2.43 -8.98 -28.51
N LYS A 27 3.46 -9.04 -27.67
CA LYS A 27 4.56 -9.99 -27.79
C LYS A 27 4.65 -10.99 -26.65
N HIS A 28 4.13 -10.64 -25.49
CA HIS A 28 4.32 -11.37 -24.24
C HIS A 28 3.02 -11.39 -23.46
N THR A 29 2.79 -12.47 -22.70
CA THR A 29 1.67 -12.56 -21.76
C THR A 29 2.11 -12.06 -20.40
N LEU A 30 1.38 -11.08 -19.84
CA LEU A 30 1.52 -10.69 -18.44
C LEU A 30 0.85 -11.77 -17.58
N GLU A 31 1.62 -12.46 -16.77
CA GLU A 31 1.10 -13.45 -15.81
C GLU A 31 0.69 -12.78 -14.49
N GLY A 32 1.44 -11.77 -14.07
CA GLY A 32 1.09 -10.97 -12.92
C GLY A 32 2.17 -10.00 -12.48
N VAL A 33 1.82 -9.22 -11.46
CA VAL A 33 2.72 -8.27 -10.80
C VAL A 33 2.63 -8.44 -9.30
N ILE A 34 3.79 -8.54 -8.64
CA ILE A 34 3.92 -8.64 -7.20
C ILE A 34 4.51 -7.34 -6.67
N THR A 35 3.76 -6.60 -5.89
CA THR A 35 4.24 -5.40 -5.19
C THR A 35 5.07 -5.83 -3.98
N LEU A 36 6.29 -5.33 -3.86
CA LEU A 36 7.22 -5.70 -2.79
C LEU A 36 7.27 -4.63 -1.69
N ASN A 37 7.81 -5.00 -0.54
CA ASN A 37 8.10 -4.09 0.55
C ASN A 37 8.96 -2.92 0.06
N LYS A 38 8.57 -1.69 0.39
CA LYS A 38 9.31 -0.47 0.05
C LYS A 38 10.76 -0.45 0.54
N ASN A 39 11.06 -1.25 1.56
CA ASN A 39 12.39 -1.38 2.14
C ASN A 39 13.19 -2.56 1.56
N THR A 40 12.67 -3.32 0.58
CA THR A 40 13.39 -4.43 -0.07
C THR A 40 14.79 -4.01 -0.52
N PHE A 41 14.91 -2.80 -1.07
CA PHE A 41 16.21 -2.17 -1.35
C PHE A 41 16.47 -1.07 -0.32
N TYR A 42 16.86 -1.47 0.89
CA TYR A 42 17.08 -0.56 2.00
C TYR A 42 18.03 0.59 1.64
N GLY A 43 17.61 1.81 1.95
CA GLY A 43 18.39 3.02 1.68
C GLY A 43 18.28 3.59 0.25
N VAL A 44 17.63 2.91 -0.69
CA VAL A 44 17.47 3.39 -2.08
C VAL A 44 16.22 4.26 -2.28
N GLY A 45 15.21 4.09 -1.42
CA GLY A 45 13.96 4.87 -1.49
C GLY A 45 13.06 4.55 -2.71
N THR A 46 13.25 3.37 -3.32
CA THR A 46 12.47 2.92 -4.46
C THR A 46 11.43 1.90 -4.00
N ASN A 47 10.19 2.05 -4.44
CA ASN A 47 9.14 1.05 -4.24
C ASN A 47 9.22 0.01 -5.37
N PRO A 48 9.75 -1.20 -5.10
CA PRO A 48 9.96 -2.21 -6.13
C PRO A 48 8.70 -3.05 -6.37
N CYS A 49 8.64 -3.65 -7.56
CA CYS A 49 7.70 -4.73 -7.87
C CYS A 49 8.34 -5.74 -8.81
N ILE A 50 7.77 -6.94 -8.88
CA ILE A 50 8.17 -7.99 -9.80
C ILE A 50 7.08 -8.13 -10.85
N GLY A 51 7.42 -7.89 -12.13
CA GLY A 51 6.57 -8.24 -13.26
C GLY A 51 6.94 -9.62 -13.80
N ILE A 52 5.95 -10.48 -13.96
CA ILE A 52 6.12 -11.86 -14.43
C ILE A 52 5.42 -12.02 -15.78
N PHE A 53 6.17 -12.51 -16.78
CA PHE A 53 5.72 -12.63 -18.14
C PHE A 53 6.04 -13.99 -18.74
N THR A 54 5.13 -14.50 -19.59
CA THR A 54 5.44 -15.55 -20.53
C THR A 54 5.90 -14.91 -21.84
N ALA A 55 7.17 -15.15 -22.19
CA ALA A 55 7.80 -14.54 -23.36
C ALA A 55 7.35 -15.19 -24.67
N GLY A 56 7.16 -14.40 -25.70
CA GLY A 56 6.88 -14.88 -27.06
C GLY A 56 5.43 -15.29 -27.31
N ILE A 57 4.54 -15.18 -26.33
CA ILE A 57 3.12 -15.48 -26.47
C ILE A 57 2.33 -14.18 -26.25
N PRO A 58 1.57 -13.68 -27.25
CA PRO A 58 0.73 -12.49 -27.08
C PRO A 58 -0.29 -12.66 -25.96
N HIS A 59 -0.52 -11.58 -25.21
CA HIS A 59 -1.52 -11.56 -24.15
C HIS A 59 -2.94 -11.62 -24.72
N SER A 60 -3.73 -12.60 -24.28
CA SER A 60 -5.14 -12.71 -24.67
C SER A 60 -6.00 -11.74 -23.85
N LYS A 61 -6.99 -11.11 -24.47
CA LYS A 61 -7.94 -10.22 -23.79
C LYS A 61 -8.73 -10.88 -22.64
N THR A 62 -8.87 -12.22 -22.68
CA THR A 62 -9.57 -12.99 -21.65
C THR A 62 -8.63 -13.55 -20.58
N LYS A 63 -7.31 -13.42 -20.80
CA LYS A 63 -6.32 -13.89 -19.83
C LYS A 63 -6.32 -12.98 -18.61
N LYS A 64 -6.52 -13.57 -17.45
CA LYS A 64 -6.37 -12.89 -16.17
C LYS A 64 -4.91 -12.90 -15.76
N ALA A 65 -4.45 -11.79 -15.22
CA ALA A 65 -3.17 -11.64 -14.54
C ALA A 65 -3.39 -11.51 -13.02
N LYS A 66 -2.43 -12.00 -12.24
CA LYS A 66 -2.47 -11.90 -10.78
C LYS A 66 -1.74 -10.66 -10.30
N PHE A 67 -2.41 -9.89 -9.47
CA PHE A 67 -1.83 -8.71 -8.82
C PHE A 67 -1.76 -8.97 -7.32
N ILE A 68 -0.55 -9.06 -6.78
CA ILE A 68 -0.31 -9.47 -5.40
C ILE A 68 0.33 -8.32 -4.62
N ASN A 69 -0.23 -8.04 -3.44
CA ASN A 69 0.35 -7.13 -2.47
C ASN A 69 1.23 -7.94 -1.49
N PHE A 70 2.54 -7.88 -1.68
CA PHE A 70 3.52 -8.52 -0.81
C PHE A 70 4.38 -7.49 -0.08
N GLU A 71 3.81 -6.33 0.25
CA GLU A 71 4.51 -5.28 1.01
C GLU A 71 4.82 -5.72 2.45
N ASN A 72 3.95 -6.56 3.02
CA ASN A 72 4.18 -7.17 4.32
C ASN A 72 4.85 -8.54 4.17
N ASP A 73 6.13 -8.53 3.86
CA ASP A 73 6.95 -9.70 3.56
C ASP A 73 7.61 -10.37 4.78
N GLY A 74 7.38 -9.82 5.99
CA GLY A 74 7.99 -10.32 7.23
C GLY A 74 9.35 -9.71 7.54
N TYR A 75 9.76 -8.68 6.77
CA TYR A 75 10.97 -7.93 7.08
C TYR A 75 10.63 -6.53 7.60
N ILE A 76 11.28 -6.15 8.68
CA ILE A 76 11.16 -4.83 9.32
C ILE A 76 12.50 -4.11 9.34
N VAL A 77 12.46 -2.78 9.37
CA VAL A 77 13.68 -1.96 9.44
C VAL A 77 14.11 -1.78 10.89
N SER A 78 15.32 -2.22 11.19
CA SER A 78 15.99 -1.93 12.47
C SER A 78 16.98 -0.78 12.30
N LYS A 79 17.02 0.15 13.26
CA LYS A 79 17.83 1.39 13.19
C LYS A 79 19.33 1.18 12.96
N HIS A 80 19.88 0.03 13.36
CA HIS A 80 21.34 -0.20 13.35
C HIS A 80 21.77 -1.40 12.50
N ILE A 81 20.82 -2.25 12.07
CA ILE A 81 21.10 -3.52 11.41
C ILE A 81 20.59 -3.51 9.96
N GLY A 82 19.62 -2.65 9.63
CA GLY A 82 18.93 -2.67 8.34
C GLY A 82 17.67 -3.54 8.40
N LEU A 83 17.42 -4.33 7.37
CA LEU A 83 16.28 -5.25 7.31
C LEU A 83 16.55 -6.49 8.16
N ILE A 84 15.61 -6.82 9.04
CA ILE A 84 15.63 -8.04 9.85
C ILE A 84 14.31 -8.80 9.67
N ASP A 85 14.38 -10.12 9.71
CA ASP A 85 13.20 -10.98 9.73
C ASP A 85 12.49 -10.84 11.09
N ASP A 86 11.17 -10.59 11.05
CA ASP A 86 10.31 -10.54 12.23
C ASP A 86 9.89 -11.95 12.73
N GLY A 87 10.40 -12.99 12.08
CA GLY A 87 10.09 -14.39 12.32
C GLY A 87 8.99 -14.95 11.43
N SER A 88 8.33 -14.13 10.62
CA SER A 88 7.21 -14.53 9.75
C SER A 88 7.58 -14.63 8.26
N ALA A 89 8.76 -14.18 7.85
CA ALA A 89 9.13 -14.07 6.44
C ALA A 89 9.03 -15.39 5.67
N LYS A 90 9.39 -16.50 6.29
CA LYS A 90 9.30 -17.82 5.67
C LYS A 90 7.85 -18.22 5.36
N ASP A 91 6.95 -18.03 6.32
CA ASP A 91 5.54 -18.40 6.18
C ASP A 91 4.81 -17.50 5.19
N LYS A 92 5.11 -16.20 5.21
CA LYS A 92 4.59 -15.23 4.24
C LYS A 92 5.05 -15.53 2.82
N LYS A 93 6.32 -15.90 2.64
CA LYS A 93 6.84 -16.33 1.35
C LYS A 93 6.16 -17.61 0.86
N GLN A 94 5.93 -18.60 1.75
CA GLN A 94 5.22 -19.82 1.38
C GLN A 94 3.78 -19.48 0.96
N HIS A 95 3.08 -18.67 1.74
CA HIS A 95 1.74 -18.18 1.39
C HIS A 95 1.69 -17.50 0.00
N LEU A 96 2.67 -16.65 -0.31
CA LEU A 96 2.79 -16.05 -1.65
C LEU A 96 2.89 -17.10 -2.75
N LEU A 97 3.70 -18.15 -2.55
CA LEU A 97 3.90 -19.21 -3.54
C LEU A 97 2.62 -20.05 -3.72
N ASP A 98 1.94 -20.38 -2.62
CA ASP A 98 0.69 -21.16 -2.63
C ASP A 98 -0.41 -20.40 -3.38
N VAL A 99 -0.55 -19.08 -3.13
CA VAL A 99 -1.49 -18.21 -3.87
C VAL A 99 -1.09 -18.06 -5.34
N TRP A 100 0.20 -17.94 -5.62
CA TRP A 100 0.68 -17.84 -7.00
C TRP A 100 0.37 -19.10 -7.81
N ASN A 101 0.51 -20.25 -7.20
CA ASN A 101 0.27 -21.56 -7.82
C ASN A 101 -1.20 -21.99 -7.80
N ASP A 102 -2.12 -21.17 -7.31
CA ASP A 102 -3.55 -21.50 -7.12
C ASP A 102 -3.79 -22.71 -6.18
N GLU A 103 -2.88 -22.92 -5.22
CA GLU A 103 -3.02 -23.98 -4.21
C GLU A 103 -3.96 -23.57 -3.08
N ILE A 104 -4.07 -22.26 -2.82
CA ILE A 104 -4.98 -21.68 -1.83
C ILE A 104 -5.70 -20.45 -2.38
N GLU A 105 -6.92 -20.23 -1.94
CA GLU A 105 -7.62 -18.98 -2.16
C GLU A 105 -7.09 -17.89 -1.21
N SER A 106 -7.10 -16.66 -1.68
CA SER A 106 -6.60 -15.53 -0.92
C SER A 106 -7.59 -14.35 -0.97
N PRO A 107 -7.73 -13.57 0.11
CA PRO A 107 -8.56 -12.38 0.09
C PRO A 107 -8.05 -11.36 -0.94
N THR A 108 -8.96 -10.56 -1.49
CA THR A 108 -8.66 -9.51 -2.49
C THR A 108 -7.63 -8.49 -1.99
N LYS A 109 -7.57 -8.27 -0.69
CA LYS A 109 -6.54 -7.45 -0.03
C LYS A 109 -5.10 -7.94 -0.30
N PHE A 110 -4.92 -9.23 -0.55
CA PHE A 110 -3.61 -9.82 -0.86
C PHE A 110 -3.44 -10.10 -2.35
N CYS A 111 -4.44 -10.69 -3.03
CA CYS A 111 -4.35 -11.06 -4.44
C CYS A 111 -5.65 -10.72 -5.20
N VAL A 112 -5.52 -10.02 -6.31
CA VAL A 112 -6.60 -9.80 -7.28
C VAL A 112 -6.22 -10.44 -8.60
N SER A 113 -7.12 -11.23 -9.19
CA SER A 113 -6.94 -11.86 -10.50
C SER A 113 -7.95 -11.28 -11.50
N THR A 114 -7.47 -10.51 -12.48
CA THR A 114 -8.32 -9.80 -13.42
C THR A 114 -7.67 -9.65 -14.79
N THR A 115 -8.47 -9.32 -15.80
CA THR A 115 -7.98 -8.93 -17.13
C THR A 115 -7.31 -7.56 -17.04
N VAL A 116 -6.42 -7.26 -18.00
CA VAL A 116 -5.64 -6.02 -18.01
C VAL A 116 -5.87 -5.23 -19.28
N GLU A 117 -5.92 -3.91 -19.14
CA GLU A 117 -5.89 -2.96 -20.24
C GLU A 117 -4.56 -2.18 -20.24
N VAL A 118 -4.22 -1.61 -21.38
CA VAL A 118 -2.97 -0.80 -21.50
C VAL A 118 -3.04 0.52 -20.73
N THR A 119 -4.25 0.98 -20.45
CA THR A 119 -4.54 2.21 -19.69
C THR A 119 -4.48 1.99 -18.19
N ASP A 120 -4.56 0.75 -17.73
CA ASP A 120 -4.57 0.42 -16.33
C ASP A 120 -3.19 0.63 -15.69
N GLU A 121 -3.15 0.89 -14.41
CA GLU A 121 -1.94 0.73 -13.62
C GLU A 121 -1.80 -0.76 -13.28
N TRP A 122 -0.73 -1.41 -13.76
CA TRP A 122 -0.54 -2.85 -13.52
C TRP A 122 0.03 -3.11 -12.12
N LEU A 123 -0.70 -2.65 -11.10
CA LEU A 123 -0.37 -2.79 -9.68
C LEU A 123 -1.59 -3.28 -8.91
N HIS A 124 -1.36 -4.01 -7.83
CA HIS A 124 -2.44 -4.51 -6.97
C HIS A 124 -3.38 -3.37 -6.50
N SER A 125 -2.82 -2.24 -6.09
CA SER A 125 -3.57 -1.08 -5.58
C SER A 125 -4.56 -0.48 -6.58
N PHE A 126 -4.36 -0.68 -7.88
CA PHE A 126 -5.30 -0.22 -8.92
C PHE A 126 -6.54 -1.10 -9.03
N TYR A 127 -6.36 -2.42 -8.85
CA TYR A 127 -7.45 -3.40 -8.99
C TYR A 127 -8.11 -3.76 -7.66
N TYR A 128 -7.44 -3.48 -6.55
CA TYR A 128 -7.99 -3.73 -5.23
C TYR A 128 -9.03 -2.68 -4.90
N PHE A 129 -10.23 -3.13 -4.62
CA PHE A 129 -11.31 -2.31 -4.09
C PHE A 129 -11.59 -2.76 -2.65
N ASN A 130 -11.45 -1.83 -1.71
CA ASN A 130 -11.79 -2.12 -0.33
C ASN A 130 -13.29 -1.94 -0.13
N ASP A 131 -14.00 -3.05 -0.01
CA ASP A 131 -15.43 -3.14 0.28
C ASP A 131 -15.71 -3.34 1.79
N GLU A 132 -14.66 -3.33 2.63
CA GLU A 132 -14.86 -3.31 4.08
C GLU A 132 -15.55 -2.00 4.46
N ILE A 133 -16.79 -2.10 4.95
CA ILE A 133 -17.51 -0.95 5.49
C ILE A 133 -16.86 -0.62 6.84
N PRO A 134 -16.34 0.62 7.03
CA PRO A 134 -15.77 1.02 8.31
C PRO A 134 -16.80 0.86 9.42
N THR A 135 -16.38 0.37 10.56
CA THR A 135 -17.20 0.25 11.76
C THR A 135 -17.31 1.60 12.47
N ASP A 136 -18.28 1.73 13.38
CA ASP A 136 -18.37 2.93 14.22
C ASP A 136 -17.08 3.14 15.03
N GLU A 137 -16.44 2.06 15.48
CA GLU A 137 -15.15 2.10 16.17
C GLU A 137 -14.01 2.66 15.30
N ASP A 138 -14.00 2.34 13.99
CA ASP A 138 -13.01 2.90 13.05
C ASP A 138 -13.21 4.41 12.87
N PHE A 139 -14.47 4.86 12.85
CA PHE A 139 -14.79 6.29 12.79
C PHE A 139 -14.40 7.01 14.08
N GLU A 140 -14.74 6.46 15.25
CA GLU A 140 -14.39 7.02 16.55
C GLU A 140 -12.87 7.14 16.70
N LYS A 141 -12.13 6.10 16.34
CA LYS A 141 -10.66 6.12 16.35
C LYS A 141 -10.11 7.18 15.42
N THR A 142 -10.65 7.30 14.21
CA THR A 142 -10.19 8.30 13.23
C THR A 142 -10.43 9.72 13.75
N ILE A 143 -11.58 9.97 14.40
CA ILE A 143 -11.91 11.25 15.01
C ILE A 143 -10.96 11.53 16.18
N ALA A 144 -10.71 10.56 17.04
CA ALA A 144 -9.80 10.71 18.19
C ALA A 144 -8.36 11.01 17.72
N ASP A 145 -7.87 10.30 16.71
CA ASP A 145 -6.55 10.52 16.09
C ASP A 145 -6.46 11.94 15.49
N TYR A 146 -7.52 12.40 14.80
CA TYR A 146 -7.58 13.76 14.25
C TYR A 146 -7.58 14.82 15.32
N LEU A 147 -8.41 14.69 16.37
CA LEU A 147 -8.46 15.64 17.48
C LEU A 147 -7.12 15.68 18.22
N THR A 148 -6.48 14.54 18.43
CA THR A 148 -5.15 14.46 19.01
C THR A 148 -4.12 15.20 18.17
N PHE A 149 -4.17 15.02 16.84
CA PHE A 149 -3.31 15.76 15.92
C PHE A 149 -3.57 17.26 15.99
N GLU A 150 -4.83 17.70 15.97
CA GLU A 150 -5.23 19.11 16.03
C GLU A 150 -4.73 19.75 17.34
N VAL A 151 -4.98 19.12 18.48
CA VAL A 151 -4.49 19.58 19.80
C VAL A 151 -2.95 19.69 19.81
N ASN A 152 -2.25 18.68 19.31
CA ASN A 152 -0.79 18.71 19.23
C ASN A 152 -0.29 19.86 18.35
N MET A 153 -0.95 20.14 17.24
CA MET A 153 -0.56 21.24 16.35
C MET A 153 -0.81 22.61 17.02
N ILE A 154 -1.94 22.77 17.70
CA ILE A 154 -2.29 24.00 18.42
C ILE A 154 -1.29 24.26 19.56
N THR A 155 -0.99 23.25 20.37
CA THR A 155 -0.03 23.37 21.49
C THR A 155 1.39 23.68 21.04
N HIS A 156 1.74 23.36 19.78
CA HIS A 156 3.03 23.71 19.17
C HIS A 156 2.98 25.01 18.34
N GLY A 157 1.98 25.87 18.57
CA GLY A 157 1.86 27.19 17.92
C GLY A 157 1.45 27.15 16.44
N ARG A 158 0.84 26.05 15.99
CA ARG A 158 0.38 25.86 14.61
C ARG A 158 -1.14 25.93 14.45
N GLY A 159 -1.85 26.54 15.43
CA GLY A 159 -3.30 26.69 15.42
C GLY A 159 -3.85 27.44 14.19
N TYR A 160 -3.03 28.30 13.59
CA TYR A 160 -3.41 29.04 12.37
C TYR A 160 -3.79 28.12 11.19
N LEU A 161 -3.31 26.85 11.18
CA LEU A 161 -3.66 25.87 10.15
C LEU A 161 -5.13 25.43 10.23
N PHE A 162 -5.77 25.64 11.38
CA PHE A 162 -7.17 25.30 11.64
C PHE A 162 -8.07 26.55 11.74
N GLY A 163 -7.58 27.71 11.25
CA GLY A 163 -8.33 28.96 11.28
C GLY A 163 -8.45 29.60 12.66
N MET A 164 -7.61 29.17 13.62
CA MET A 164 -7.48 29.84 14.93
C MET A 164 -6.51 31.00 14.76
N ASP A 165 -7.01 32.24 14.83
CA ASP A 165 -6.18 33.43 14.87
C ASP A 165 -5.33 33.43 16.13
N GLU A 166 -4.10 33.99 16.07
CA GLU A 166 -3.10 34.05 17.14
C GLU A 166 -3.55 34.73 18.47
N GLY A 167 -4.86 34.88 18.68
CA GLY A 167 -5.47 35.52 19.83
C GLY A 167 -6.32 34.62 20.75
N CYS A 168 -6.41 33.33 20.48
CA CYS A 168 -7.12 32.40 21.37
C CYS A 168 -6.12 31.77 22.34
N ASP A 169 -5.88 32.45 23.47
CA ASP A 169 -5.26 31.81 24.65
C ASP A 169 -6.19 30.67 25.09
N ILE A 170 -5.88 29.46 24.68
CA ILE A 170 -6.52 28.26 25.24
C ILE A 170 -6.05 28.20 26.69
N ASP A 171 -6.97 28.44 27.62
CA ASP A 171 -6.71 28.29 29.03
C ASP A 171 -6.22 26.85 29.26
N SER A 172 -4.93 26.72 29.60
CA SER A 172 -4.24 25.44 29.77
C SER A 172 -4.91 24.53 30.82
N GLU A 173 -5.70 25.10 31.72
CA GLU A 173 -6.50 24.36 32.67
C GLU A 173 -7.72 23.64 32.07
N GLN A 174 -8.32 24.17 30.94
CA GLN A 174 -9.42 23.49 30.30
C GLN A 174 -8.97 22.33 29.40
N ALA A 175 -7.81 22.46 28.76
CA ALA A 175 -7.24 21.39 27.93
C ALA A 175 -6.81 20.17 28.80
N LEU A 176 -6.31 20.40 30.02
CA LEU A 176 -5.96 19.33 30.96
C LEU A 176 -7.21 18.58 31.47
N LYS A 177 -8.32 19.26 31.73
CA LYS A 177 -9.55 18.60 32.19
C LYS A 177 -10.16 17.66 31.16
N VAL A 178 -10.11 18.00 29.87
CA VAL A 178 -10.61 17.13 28.80
C VAL A 178 -9.74 15.88 28.65
N ALA A 179 -8.42 16.00 28.85
CA ALA A 179 -7.52 14.86 28.82
C ALA A 179 -7.69 13.92 30.03
N GLU A 180 -7.95 14.44 31.21
CA GLU A 180 -8.20 13.65 32.45
C GLU A 180 -9.56 12.95 32.44
N GLU A 181 -10.60 13.56 31.85
CA GLU A 181 -11.92 12.91 31.70
C GLU A 181 -11.93 11.78 30.66
N GLY A 182 -11.03 11.80 29.67
CA GLY A 182 -10.86 10.75 28.67
C GLY A 182 -10.22 9.46 29.20
N GLU A 183 -9.43 9.52 30.30
CA GLU A 183 -8.83 8.34 30.91
C GLU A 183 -9.77 7.59 31.91
N ALA A 184 -10.94 8.14 32.22
CA ALA A 184 -11.88 7.55 33.17
C ALA A 184 -12.86 6.51 32.58
N TYR A 185 -12.75 6.21 31.27
CA TYR A 185 -13.57 5.21 30.58
C TYR A 185 -12.69 4.16 29.89
N VAL A 186 -11.86 3.45 30.68
CA VAL A 186 -11.24 2.19 30.25
C VAL A 186 -11.46 1.14 31.34
#